data_6db90d50c2362983de4d16c9c3af3e21
#
_entry.id   6db90d50c2362983de4d16c9c3af3e21
#
_cell.length_a   1.000
_cell.length_b   1.000
_cell.length_c   1.000
_cell.angle_alpha   90.00
_cell.angle_beta   90.00
_cell.angle_gamma   90.00
#
_symmetry.space_group_name_H-M   'P 1'
#
loop_
_entity.id
_entity.type
_entity.pdbx_description
1 polymer ?
#
loop_
_entity_poly.entity_id
_entity_poly.type
_entity_poly.pdbx_seq_one_letter_code
_entity_poly.pdbx_strand_id
1 'polypeptide(L)'
;MSRAGVQSAELCWLILLGLSCLREAGATAADAGSCHEVKTAYMMRQIGPVELVPDRPGTGDSLRLCPHPGPTCCTSKMEDSYMTAVRSETQQKIRSYSFELKYLIAGHTKAYQETFESLVSFTSDLTSTLFDSAYSSLASDSQPLVLQLFSDVKRHLSGDPNSSLDTAVRRFYNDLFPLVYRRVLNPGLGHTSWSSPSTNYDDCLRMTRQDLSPFGPHPWLLTSSLSRALRPGRALSQLLRLAGEVVNATEKAALSRECGRGLVRMQYCSHCRGLTLIRPCTGLCINIMRGCLLGVSELGAPWGSMVVLLQRLAGTLATSSNQNSLELALLAVRNHVNDAILHAQLHGPRITTLVEKVCGSQVPGPMVSSEHSSHWQTTTRETSSFKRSHVTSTSSLQQSVQSRKSFPLKGSGGGKSRSLKKLSREFEGSIQRYQWFFSELPEMLCESEMEVEQHTCWSGQDVVESYAGHVAGSSIKAQRENPEMSVRNTDVVLKGAKQKMEKVTQELLVELGWASKERERGEVDHGGSVQTKDGGSGEDCDDEDGCETSGQESGDEISSGHSPETKDLGAPPYLHPVPPHLHSPPQVVVRDSAHLLTSGPLTSVVLLLLLLGPWAPR
;
A
#
# COMPACT_ATOMS: atom_id res chain seq x y z
N MET A 1 6.31 -15.88 84.35
CA MET A 1 7.20 -15.14 83.47
C MET A 1 6.57 -15.11 82.12
N SER A 2 6.43 -13.93 81.48
CA SER A 2 5.99 -13.59 80.13
C SER A 2 4.53 -13.17 79.93
N ARG A 3 4.15 -12.04 80.50
CA ARG A 3 2.98 -11.25 80.00
C ARG A 3 3.35 -9.79 79.74
N ALA A 4 4.62 -9.40 79.96
CA ALA A 4 5.10 -8.01 79.72
C ALA A 4 5.72 -7.76 78.34
N GLY A 5 5.97 -8.79 77.52
CA GLY A 5 6.64 -8.65 76.21
C GLY A 5 5.71 -8.38 75.02
N VAL A 6 4.42 -8.69 75.13
CA VAL A 6 3.46 -8.57 73.99
C VAL A 6 2.89 -7.14 73.90
N GLN A 7 2.74 -6.45 75.04
CA GLN A 7 2.19 -5.07 75.04
C GLN A 7 3.20 -4.03 74.52
N SER A 8 4.46 -4.30 74.56
CA SER A 8 5.51 -3.38 74.06
C SER A 8 5.62 -3.40 72.54
N ALA A 9 5.32 -4.52 71.89
CA ALA A 9 5.36 -4.65 70.43
C ALA A 9 4.17 -3.99 69.76
N GLU A 10 2.96 -4.06 70.34
CA GLU A 10 1.77 -3.42 69.81
C GLU A 10 1.82 -1.89 69.95
N LEU A 11 2.42 -1.36 71.03
CA LEU A 11 2.59 0.09 71.16
C LEU A 11 3.63 0.65 70.16
N CYS A 12 4.68 -0.07 69.84
CA CYS A 12 5.62 0.32 68.79
C CYS A 12 5.00 0.34 67.41
N TRP A 13 4.10 -0.63 67.11
CA TRP A 13 3.39 -0.68 65.83
C TRP A 13 2.38 0.47 65.66
N LEU A 14 1.66 0.82 66.71
CA LEU A 14 0.71 1.94 66.73
C LEU A 14 1.44 3.31 66.65
N ILE A 15 2.60 3.45 67.27
CA ILE A 15 3.44 4.66 67.15
C ILE A 15 4.05 4.78 65.75
N LEU A 16 4.48 3.67 65.10
CA LEU A 16 4.95 3.66 63.73
C LEU A 16 3.86 3.95 62.70
N LEU A 17 2.63 3.42 62.89
CA LEU A 17 1.46 3.75 62.10
C LEU A 17 1.00 5.19 62.31
N GLY A 18 1.01 5.70 63.53
CA GLY A 18 0.71 7.10 63.80
C GLY A 18 1.71 8.09 63.23
N LEU A 19 3.02 7.75 63.23
CA LEU A 19 4.06 8.53 62.59
C LEU A 19 4.02 8.47 61.05
N SER A 20 3.54 7.36 60.46
CA SER A 20 3.30 7.26 59.02
C SER A 20 2.08 8.13 58.57
N CYS A 21 0.98 8.10 59.34
CA CYS A 21 -0.18 8.97 59.07
C CYS A 21 0.11 10.47 59.27
N LEU A 22 1.00 10.82 60.24
CA LEU A 22 1.40 12.21 60.46
C LEU A 22 2.40 12.68 59.37
N ARG A 23 3.08 11.76 58.71
CA ARG A 23 3.98 12.10 57.58
C ARG A 23 3.23 12.33 56.29
N GLU A 24 2.09 11.65 56.06
CA GLU A 24 1.20 11.90 54.93
C GLU A 24 0.32 13.14 55.10
N ALA A 25 -0.08 13.48 56.34
CA ALA A 25 -0.85 14.70 56.60
C ALA A 25 0.00 15.99 56.59
N GLY A 26 1.34 15.88 56.71
CA GLY A 26 2.26 17.03 56.65
C GLY A 26 2.72 17.40 55.24
N ALA A 27 2.54 16.52 54.26
CA ALA A 27 3.00 16.73 52.90
C ALA A 27 2.01 17.53 52.01
N THR A 28 0.74 17.67 52.46
CA THR A 28 -0.33 18.27 51.65
C THR A 28 -0.59 19.75 51.89
N ALA A 29 0.01 20.38 52.90
CA ALA A 29 -0.24 21.80 53.25
C ALA A 29 0.92 22.76 52.89
N ALA A 30 2.07 22.29 52.47
CA ALA A 30 3.24 23.13 52.21
C ALA A 30 3.48 23.50 50.73
N ASP A 31 2.70 22.95 49.78
CA ASP A 31 3.01 23.03 48.35
C ASP A 31 1.99 23.85 47.52
N ALA A 32 0.97 24.45 48.15
CA ALA A 32 -0.04 25.24 47.46
C ALA A 32 0.47 26.55 46.80
N GLY A 33 1.77 26.81 46.86
CA GLY A 33 2.42 28.00 46.30
C GLY A 33 3.66 27.70 45.45
N SER A 34 3.91 26.47 45.04
CA SER A 34 5.08 26.08 44.29
C SER A 34 4.71 25.53 42.89
N CYS A 35 5.48 25.90 41.86
CA CYS A 35 5.35 25.36 40.50
C CYS A 35 6.25 24.13 40.24
N HIS A 36 6.69 23.44 41.30
CA HIS A 36 7.62 22.32 41.21
C HIS A 36 7.07 21.16 40.35
N GLU A 37 5.80 20.80 40.51
CA GLU A 37 5.18 19.71 39.71
C GLU A 37 5.15 20.07 38.22
N VAL A 38 4.80 21.32 37.89
CA VAL A 38 4.82 21.80 36.50
C VAL A 38 6.23 21.77 35.93
N LYS A 39 7.23 22.18 36.74
CA LYS A 39 8.66 22.14 36.38
C LYS A 39 9.14 20.72 36.09
N THR A 40 8.72 19.77 36.93
CA THR A 40 9.01 18.33 36.75
C THR A 40 8.34 17.79 35.47
N ALA A 41 7.05 18.06 35.25
CA ALA A 41 6.34 17.62 34.04
C ALA A 41 6.94 18.23 32.76
N TYR A 42 7.31 19.51 32.81
CA TYR A 42 7.93 20.22 31.70
C TYR A 42 9.30 19.61 31.31
N MET A 43 10.11 19.26 32.32
CA MET A 43 11.39 18.60 32.15
C MET A 43 11.23 17.16 31.60
N MET A 44 10.34 16.36 32.20
CA MET A 44 10.12 14.95 31.81
C MET A 44 9.62 14.82 30.37
N ARG A 45 8.78 15.75 29.91
CA ARG A 45 8.28 15.80 28.53
C ARG A 45 9.21 16.52 27.56
N GLN A 46 10.35 17.04 28.03
CA GLN A 46 11.34 17.76 27.22
C GLN A 46 10.75 18.90 26.38
N ILE A 47 9.83 19.66 26.97
CA ILE A 47 9.06 20.69 26.28
C ILE A 47 9.95 21.89 25.88
N GLY A 48 10.89 22.27 26.74
CA GLY A 48 11.80 23.37 26.52
C GLY A 48 12.76 23.60 27.69
N PRO A 49 13.49 24.74 27.73
CA PRO A 49 14.37 25.09 28.84
C PRO A 49 13.58 25.20 30.15
N VAL A 50 14.04 24.49 31.18
CA VAL A 50 13.36 24.39 32.49
C VAL A 50 13.31 25.72 33.23
N GLU A 51 14.22 26.61 32.91
CA GLU A 51 14.34 27.97 33.47
C GLU A 51 13.15 28.86 33.07
N LEU A 52 12.36 28.47 32.08
CA LEU A 52 11.14 29.19 31.67
C LEU A 52 10.01 28.98 32.66
N VAL A 53 10.04 27.94 33.48
CA VAL A 53 9.03 27.61 34.49
C VAL A 53 9.35 28.38 35.76
N PRO A 54 8.46 29.28 36.25
CA PRO A 54 8.69 30.03 37.48
C PRO A 54 8.67 29.09 38.71
N ASP A 55 9.41 29.43 39.75
CA ASP A 55 9.40 28.65 40.99
C ASP A 55 8.10 28.84 41.80
N ARG A 56 7.44 29.99 41.63
CA ARG A 56 6.16 30.34 42.26
C ARG A 56 5.14 30.84 41.24
N PRO A 57 3.84 30.61 41.45
CA PRO A 57 2.80 31.09 40.57
C PRO A 57 2.85 32.62 40.45
N GLY A 58 2.76 33.13 39.21
CA GLY A 58 2.67 34.56 38.89
C GLY A 58 1.28 34.95 38.40
N THR A 59 1.13 36.20 37.91
CA THR A 59 -0.10 36.68 37.25
C THR A 59 -0.17 36.20 35.82
N GLY A 60 -1.37 35.76 35.36
CA GLY A 60 -1.62 35.23 34.03
C GLY A 60 -1.87 36.27 32.92
N ASP A 61 -1.69 37.56 33.21
CA ASP A 61 -2.13 38.66 32.31
C ASP A 61 -1.45 38.68 30.93
N SER A 62 -0.27 38.04 30.81
CA SER A 62 0.49 37.96 29.56
C SER A 62 0.18 36.71 28.72
N LEU A 63 -0.64 35.79 29.22
CA LEU A 63 -0.95 34.54 28.55
C LEU A 63 -1.97 34.72 27.44
N ARG A 64 -1.72 34.15 26.27
CA ARG A 64 -2.56 34.25 25.07
C ARG A 64 -3.32 32.97 24.74
N LEU A 65 -2.78 31.83 25.12
CA LEU A 65 -3.32 30.49 24.80
C LEU A 65 -4.03 29.87 25.99
N CYS A 66 -3.50 30.12 27.20
CA CYS A 66 -3.99 29.57 28.46
C CYS A 66 -4.44 30.71 29.42
N PRO A 67 -5.36 31.59 29.04
CA PRO A 67 -5.79 32.69 29.90
C PRO A 67 -6.41 32.14 31.18
N HIS A 68 -5.97 32.67 32.33
CA HIS A 68 -6.50 32.28 33.65
C HIS A 68 -6.53 33.49 34.57
N PRO A 69 -7.65 33.77 35.24
CA PRO A 69 -7.81 34.93 36.10
C PRO A 69 -7.10 34.82 37.46
N GLY A 70 -6.52 33.65 37.77
CA GLY A 70 -5.84 33.36 39.00
C GLY A 70 -4.32 33.21 38.87
N PRO A 71 -3.63 32.81 39.97
CA PRO A 71 -2.21 32.58 39.92
C PRO A 71 -1.88 31.40 38.97
N THR A 72 -0.82 31.53 38.18
CA THR A 72 -0.44 30.59 37.15
C THR A 72 1.03 30.24 37.20
N CYS A 73 1.36 28.97 36.91
CA CYS A 73 2.73 28.51 36.74
C CYS A 73 3.23 28.62 35.28
N CYS A 74 2.48 29.28 34.39
CA CYS A 74 2.88 29.45 33.00
C CYS A 74 3.39 30.86 32.70
N THR A 75 4.26 30.95 31.72
CA THR A 75 4.74 32.19 31.12
C THR A 75 4.44 32.23 29.62
N SER A 76 4.42 33.39 28.99
CA SER A 76 4.22 33.51 27.53
C SER A 76 5.29 32.77 26.72
N LYS A 77 6.51 32.67 27.24
CA LYS A 77 7.59 31.89 26.62
C LYS A 77 7.35 30.37 26.71
N MET A 78 6.71 29.90 27.78
CA MET A 78 6.28 28.49 27.89
C MET A 78 5.17 28.19 26.87
N GLU A 79 4.23 29.10 26.60
CA GLU A 79 3.20 28.92 25.57
C GLU A 79 3.81 28.69 24.17
N ASP A 80 4.90 29.39 23.82
CA ASP A 80 5.62 29.17 22.56
C ASP A 80 6.29 27.78 22.52
N SER A 81 6.87 27.35 23.65
CA SER A 81 7.44 26.00 23.79
C SER A 81 6.36 24.92 23.71
N TYR A 82 5.22 25.11 24.38
CA TYR A 82 4.06 24.22 24.28
C TYR A 82 3.55 24.11 22.84
N MET A 83 3.50 25.22 22.11
CA MET A 83 3.09 25.22 20.70
C MET A 83 4.02 24.36 19.82
N THR A 84 5.30 24.36 20.12
CA THR A 84 6.29 23.54 19.41
C THR A 84 6.18 22.08 19.82
N ALA A 85 6.05 21.81 21.11
CA ALA A 85 5.92 20.48 21.67
C ALA A 85 4.68 19.74 21.14
N VAL A 86 3.48 20.36 21.18
CA VAL A 86 2.25 19.69 20.69
C VAL A 86 2.32 19.31 19.23
N ARG A 87 2.97 20.12 18.39
CA ARG A 87 3.15 19.78 16.97
C ARG A 87 4.04 18.57 16.79
N SER A 88 5.16 18.55 17.49
CA SER A 88 6.11 17.42 17.44
C SER A 88 5.46 16.13 17.97
N GLU A 89 4.82 16.20 19.13
CA GLU A 89 4.16 15.06 19.77
C GLU A 89 3.02 14.49 18.92
N THR A 90 2.14 15.38 18.39
CA THR A 90 1.04 14.92 17.52
C THR A 90 1.56 14.28 16.24
N GLN A 91 2.59 14.87 15.59
CA GLN A 91 3.19 14.26 14.42
C GLN A 91 3.87 12.92 14.75
N GLN A 92 4.50 12.80 15.91
CA GLN A 92 5.09 11.55 16.36
C GLN A 92 4.02 10.48 16.61
N LYS A 93 2.90 10.83 17.23
CA LYS A 93 1.76 9.95 17.42
C LYS A 93 1.18 9.48 16.07
N ILE A 94 0.94 10.39 15.13
CA ILE A 94 0.49 10.04 13.77
C ILE A 94 1.45 9.02 13.13
N ARG A 95 2.77 9.24 13.21
CA ARG A 95 3.77 8.30 12.68
C ARG A 95 3.74 6.95 13.38
N SER A 96 3.51 6.94 14.70
CA SER A 96 3.41 5.70 15.48
C SER A 96 2.20 4.86 15.03
N TYR A 97 1.03 5.49 14.86
CA TYR A 97 -0.17 4.79 14.40
C TYR A 97 -0.09 4.35 12.93
N SER A 98 0.55 5.15 12.07
CA SER A 98 0.73 4.80 10.66
C SER A 98 1.86 3.79 10.40
N PHE A 99 2.70 3.50 11.38
CA PHE A 99 3.89 2.66 11.22
C PHE A 99 3.57 1.26 10.68
N GLU A 100 2.59 0.58 11.27
CA GLU A 100 2.23 -0.78 10.83
C GLU A 100 1.65 -0.80 9.42
N LEU A 101 0.78 0.15 9.08
CA LEU A 101 0.23 0.29 7.74
C LEU A 101 1.34 0.57 6.72
N LYS A 102 2.25 1.46 7.04
CA LYS A 102 3.41 1.79 6.20
C LYS A 102 4.32 0.58 5.98
N TYR A 103 4.61 -0.16 7.05
CA TYR A 103 5.41 -1.39 6.99
C TYR A 103 4.73 -2.47 6.15
N LEU A 104 3.42 -2.66 6.31
CA LEU A 104 2.61 -3.59 5.52
C LEU A 104 2.68 -3.24 4.03
N ILE A 105 2.42 -1.98 3.66
CA ILE A 105 2.45 -1.54 2.25
C ILE A 105 3.85 -1.72 1.66
N ALA A 106 4.90 -1.26 2.34
CA ALA A 106 6.27 -1.36 1.87
C ALA A 106 6.73 -2.82 1.73
N GLY A 107 6.40 -3.65 2.72
CA GLY A 107 6.73 -5.08 2.73
C GLY A 107 6.06 -5.84 1.58
N HIS A 108 4.77 -5.61 1.35
CA HIS A 108 4.06 -6.25 0.23
C HIS A 108 4.47 -5.69 -1.12
N THR A 109 4.74 -4.38 -1.24
CA THR A 109 5.29 -3.79 -2.49
C THR A 109 6.58 -4.52 -2.89
N LYS A 110 7.51 -4.67 -1.95
CA LYS A 110 8.77 -5.39 -2.17
C LYS A 110 8.54 -6.85 -2.51
N ALA A 111 7.67 -7.54 -1.77
CA ALA A 111 7.40 -8.97 -1.97
C ALA A 111 6.75 -9.26 -3.35
N TYR A 112 5.82 -8.41 -3.80
CA TYR A 112 5.25 -8.53 -5.14
C TYR A 112 6.28 -8.25 -6.23
N GLN A 113 7.10 -7.21 -6.06
CA GLN A 113 8.17 -6.90 -7.00
C GLN A 113 9.13 -8.07 -7.14
N GLU A 114 9.65 -8.62 -6.04
CA GLU A 114 10.55 -9.78 -6.04
C GLU A 114 9.90 -11.02 -6.68
N THR A 115 8.60 -11.24 -6.41
CA THR A 115 7.86 -12.37 -6.98
C THR A 115 7.69 -12.21 -8.49
N PHE A 116 7.32 -11.02 -8.97
CA PHE A 116 7.20 -10.74 -10.41
C PHE A 116 8.55 -10.85 -11.12
N GLU A 117 9.61 -10.32 -10.51
CA GLU A 117 10.98 -10.43 -11.06
C GLU A 117 11.41 -11.89 -11.17
N SER A 118 11.14 -12.71 -10.16
CA SER A 118 11.47 -14.13 -10.17
C SER A 118 10.70 -14.89 -11.25
N LEU A 119 9.40 -14.62 -11.43
CA LEU A 119 8.58 -15.23 -12.49
C LEU A 119 9.06 -14.83 -13.88
N VAL A 120 9.37 -13.56 -14.09
CA VAL A 120 9.87 -13.03 -15.36
C VAL A 120 11.24 -13.60 -15.68
N SER A 121 12.16 -13.66 -14.73
CA SER A 121 13.49 -14.26 -14.94
C SER A 121 13.39 -15.75 -15.28
N PHE A 122 12.58 -16.51 -14.53
CA PHE A 122 12.36 -17.92 -14.83
C PHE A 122 11.84 -18.16 -16.25
N THR A 123 10.88 -17.35 -16.70
CA THR A 123 10.31 -17.47 -18.05
C THR A 123 11.26 -16.98 -19.13
N SER A 124 12.13 -16.03 -18.83
CA SER A 124 13.24 -15.61 -19.71
C SER A 124 14.21 -16.77 -19.95
N ASP A 125 14.66 -17.41 -18.86
CA ASP A 125 15.55 -18.57 -18.94
C ASP A 125 14.90 -19.75 -19.71
N LEU A 126 13.60 -20.01 -19.44
CA LEU A 126 12.83 -21.02 -20.17
C LEU A 126 12.69 -20.70 -21.66
N THR A 127 12.60 -19.41 -22.04
CA THR A 127 12.55 -18.99 -23.45
C THR A 127 13.92 -19.08 -24.09
N SER A 128 14.99 -18.76 -23.37
CA SER A 128 16.38 -18.94 -23.86
C SER A 128 16.69 -20.40 -24.14
N THR A 129 16.27 -21.33 -23.24
CA THR A 129 16.47 -22.78 -23.49
C THR A 129 15.74 -23.31 -24.72
N LEU A 130 14.71 -22.62 -25.23
CA LEU A 130 14.10 -22.97 -26.53
C LEU A 130 15.10 -22.77 -27.68
N PHE A 131 15.80 -21.64 -27.67
CA PHE A 131 16.80 -21.35 -28.71
C PHE A 131 17.98 -22.31 -28.61
N ASP A 132 18.48 -22.60 -27.41
CA ASP A 132 19.58 -23.53 -27.19
C ASP A 132 19.25 -24.97 -27.66
N SER A 133 18.01 -25.42 -27.42
CA SER A 133 17.61 -26.80 -27.69
C SER A 133 17.05 -27.00 -29.09
N ALA A 134 16.23 -26.09 -29.60
CA ALA A 134 15.52 -26.28 -30.88
C ALA A 134 16.10 -25.44 -32.03
N TYR A 135 16.76 -24.32 -31.72
CA TYR A 135 17.26 -23.35 -32.69
C TYR A 135 18.70 -22.94 -32.36
N SER A 136 19.60 -23.91 -32.19
CA SER A 136 21.00 -23.66 -31.77
C SER A 136 21.75 -22.66 -32.64
N SER A 137 21.45 -22.61 -33.95
CA SER A 137 22.01 -21.59 -34.85
C SER A 137 21.60 -20.16 -34.52
N LEU A 138 20.52 -19.94 -33.78
CA LEU A 138 20.03 -18.63 -33.34
C LEU A 138 20.42 -18.30 -31.90
N ALA A 139 20.87 -19.26 -31.10
CA ALA A 139 20.97 -19.17 -29.64
C ALA A 139 21.76 -17.94 -29.17
N SER A 140 22.98 -17.73 -29.67
CA SER A 140 23.83 -16.61 -29.27
C SER A 140 23.24 -15.24 -29.61
N ASP A 141 22.64 -15.10 -30.80
CA ASP A 141 22.17 -13.81 -31.29
C ASP A 141 20.76 -13.48 -30.81
N SER A 142 19.96 -14.47 -30.46
CA SER A 142 18.62 -14.29 -29.88
C SER A 142 18.65 -13.99 -28.38
N GLN A 143 19.71 -14.35 -27.67
CA GLN A 143 19.83 -14.13 -26.23
C GLN A 143 19.62 -12.66 -25.81
N PRO A 144 20.28 -11.66 -26.42
CA PRO A 144 20.03 -10.25 -26.06
C PRO A 144 18.61 -9.80 -26.37
N LEU A 145 17.96 -10.36 -27.40
CA LEU A 145 16.58 -10.04 -27.76
C LEU A 145 15.60 -10.55 -26.72
N VAL A 146 15.80 -11.79 -26.24
CA VAL A 146 15.02 -12.40 -25.18
C VAL A 146 15.17 -11.60 -23.89
N LEU A 147 16.41 -11.30 -23.47
CA LEU A 147 16.68 -10.52 -22.27
C LEU A 147 16.01 -9.13 -22.34
N GLN A 148 16.05 -8.46 -23.50
CA GLN A 148 15.41 -7.17 -23.68
C GLN A 148 13.88 -7.25 -23.58
N LEU A 149 13.25 -8.26 -24.20
CA LEU A 149 11.81 -8.49 -24.10
C LEU A 149 11.37 -8.64 -22.65
N PHE A 150 12.06 -9.51 -21.90
CA PHE A 150 11.69 -9.76 -20.50
C PHE A 150 12.06 -8.60 -19.57
N SER A 151 13.09 -7.81 -19.88
CA SER A 151 13.36 -6.53 -19.21
C SER A 151 12.20 -5.54 -19.37
N ASP A 152 11.62 -5.45 -20.58
CA ASP A 152 10.46 -4.60 -20.84
C ASP A 152 9.19 -5.11 -20.13
N VAL A 153 8.99 -6.43 -20.08
CA VAL A 153 7.90 -7.06 -19.32
C VAL A 153 8.04 -6.75 -17.81
N LYS A 154 9.25 -6.85 -17.25
CA LYS A 154 9.55 -6.50 -15.86
C LYS A 154 9.21 -5.03 -15.58
N ARG A 155 9.66 -4.12 -16.43
CA ARG A 155 9.38 -2.68 -16.33
C ARG A 155 7.88 -2.40 -16.43
N HIS A 156 7.16 -3.11 -17.30
CA HIS A 156 5.71 -3.00 -17.39
C HIS A 156 5.00 -3.40 -16.09
N LEU A 157 5.39 -4.53 -15.50
CA LEU A 157 4.83 -5.01 -14.22
C LEU A 157 5.15 -4.09 -13.03
N SER A 158 6.27 -3.36 -13.07
CA SER A 158 6.58 -2.36 -12.03
C SER A 158 5.68 -1.12 -12.06
N GLY A 159 4.80 -0.99 -13.07
CA GLY A 159 3.87 0.13 -13.20
C GLY A 159 4.47 1.36 -13.86
N ASP A 160 5.60 1.24 -14.61
CA ASP A 160 6.18 2.34 -15.36
C ASP A 160 5.18 2.86 -16.42
N PRO A 161 4.81 4.16 -16.40
CA PRO A 161 3.85 4.73 -17.35
C PRO A 161 4.34 4.69 -18.79
N ASN A 162 5.67 4.73 -19.01
CA ASN A 162 6.27 4.76 -20.33
C ASN A 162 6.49 3.36 -20.95
N SER A 163 6.11 2.29 -20.26
CA SER A 163 6.27 0.93 -20.73
C SER A 163 5.08 0.48 -21.59
N SER A 164 5.34 0.03 -22.83
CA SER A 164 4.35 -0.54 -23.74
C SER A 164 4.72 -1.96 -24.14
N LEU A 165 3.84 -2.93 -23.82
CA LEU A 165 4.02 -4.33 -24.21
C LEU A 165 3.95 -4.51 -25.73
N ASP A 166 3.07 -3.78 -26.43
CA ASP A 166 2.97 -3.83 -27.87
C ASP A 166 4.30 -3.43 -28.52
N THR A 167 4.89 -2.33 -28.06
CA THR A 167 6.20 -1.86 -28.56
C THR A 167 7.30 -2.87 -28.25
N ALA A 168 7.30 -3.48 -27.07
CA ALA A 168 8.30 -4.47 -26.67
C ALA A 168 8.23 -5.74 -27.53
N VAL A 169 7.02 -6.30 -27.71
CA VAL A 169 6.80 -7.49 -28.54
C VAL A 169 7.09 -7.20 -30.00
N ARG A 170 6.66 -6.04 -30.52
CA ARG A 170 6.93 -5.63 -31.89
C ARG A 170 8.43 -5.50 -32.16
N ARG A 171 9.18 -4.87 -31.27
CA ARG A 171 10.65 -4.75 -31.35
C ARG A 171 11.29 -6.13 -31.34
N PHE A 172 10.91 -7.01 -30.40
CA PHE A 172 11.45 -8.37 -30.34
C PHE A 172 11.30 -9.12 -31.65
N TYR A 173 10.11 -9.14 -32.25
CA TYR A 173 9.90 -9.83 -33.50
C TYR A 173 10.52 -9.12 -34.72
N ASN A 174 10.67 -7.79 -34.69
CA ASN A 174 11.40 -7.05 -35.74
C ASN A 174 12.87 -7.46 -35.76
N ASP A 175 13.50 -7.59 -34.59
CA ASP A 175 14.90 -7.94 -34.46
C ASP A 175 15.14 -9.46 -34.63
N LEU A 176 14.16 -10.30 -34.30
CA LEU A 176 14.21 -11.74 -34.53
C LEU A 176 14.12 -12.11 -36.02
N PHE A 177 13.38 -11.34 -36.83
CA PHE A 177 13.12 -11.70 -38.23
C PHE A 177 14.38 -11.81 -39.09
N PRO A 178 15.35 -10.88 -39.07
CA PRO A 178 16.61 -11.01 -39.82
C PRO A 178 17.39 -12.27 -39.46
N LEU A 179 17.40 -12.65 -38.19
CA LEU A 179 18.08 -13.84 -37.70
C LEU A 179 17.42 -15.12 -38.23
N VAL A 180 16.08 -15.21 -38.12
CA VAL A 180 15.30 -16.34 -38.62
C VAL A 180 15.42 -16.43 -40.16
N TYR A 181 15.33 -15.32 -40.86
CA TYR A 181 15.44 -15.28 -42.33
C TYR A 181 16.78 -15.85 -42.81
N ARG A 182 17.88 -15.40 -42.21
CA ARG A 182 19.23 -15.79 -42.65
C ARG A 182 19.63 -17.19 -42.21
N ARG A 183 19.31 -17.59 -41.00
CA ARG A 183 19.84 -18.83 -40.42
C ARG A 183 18.88 -20.01 -40.46
N VAL A 184 17.57 -19.74 -40.56
CA VAL A 184 16.54 -20.80 -40.55
C VAL A 184 15.92 -20.95 -41.94
N LEU A 185 15.55 -19.86 -42.61
CA LEU A 185 14.90 -19.94 -43.92
C LEU A 185 15.94 -20.05 -45.08
N ASN A 186 17.06 -19.34 -44.96
CA ASN A 186 18.10 -19.28 -46.01
C ASN A 186 19.49 -19.49 -45.42
N PRO A 187 19.80 -20.73 -44.91
CA PRO A 187 21.07 -21.00 -44.23
C PRO A 187 22.32 -20.76 -45.09
N GLY A 188 22.20 -20.77 -46.43
CA GLY A 188 23.27 -20.43 -47.35
C GLY A 188 23.74 -18.98 -47.30
N LEU A 189 22.92 -18.08 -46.83
CA LEU A 189 23.28 -16.65 -46.66
C LEU A 189 24.06 -16.39 -45.36
N GLY A 190 24.10 -17.35 -44.44
CA GLY A 190 24.68 -17.20 -43.10
C GLY A 190 26.21 -17.29 -43.03
N HIS A 191 26.90 -17.68 -44.10
CA HIS A 191 28.36 -17.92 -44.13
C HIS A 191 29.18 -16.74 -44.68
N THR A 192 28.55 -15.65 -45.08
CA THR A 192 29.30 -14.44 -45.47
C THR A 192 29.80 -13.74 -44.22
N SER A 193 31.14 -13.64 -44.16
CA SER A 193 31.96 -13.06 -43.10
C SER A 193 31.34 -11.79 -42.48
N TRP A 194 31.36 -11.70 -41.16
CA TRP A 194 30.98 -10.55 -40.32
C TRP A 194 31.73 -9.24 -40.60
N SER A 195 32.56 -9.19 -41.61
CA SER A 195 33.45 -8.05 -41.92
C SER A 195 32.84 -7.00 -42.84
N SER A 196 31.60 -7.11 -43.30
CA SER A 196 30.90 -6.04 -44.00
C SER A 196 29.48 -5.86 -43.45
N PRO A 197 29.14 -4.66 -42.96
CA PRO A 197 27.82 -4.43 -42.42
C PRO A 197 26.80 -4.38 -43.55
N SER A 198 26.03 -5.45 -43.75
CA SER A 198 24.80 -5.36 -44.53
C SER A 198 23.68 -4.78 -43.67
N THR A 199 23.98 -3.72 -42.89
CA THR A 199 23.01 -3.01 -42.04
C THR A 199 21.79 -2.62 -42.85
N ASN A 200 21.94 -2.18 -44.09
CA ASN A 200 20.83 -1.79 -44.94
C ASN A 200 19.86 -2.94 -45.27
N TYR A 201 20.39 -4.18 -45.44
CA TYR A 201 19.53 -5.34 -45.72
C TYR A 201 18.76 -5.80 -44.51
N ASP A 202 19.40 -5.85 -43.34
CA ASP A 202 18.72 -6.17 -42.06
C ASP A 202 17.68 -5.13 -41.71
N ASP A 203 17.96 -3.86 -41.98
CA ASP A 203 16.99 -2.79 -41.79
C ASP A 203 15.80 -2.91 -42.74
N CYS A 204 16.05 -3.31 -44.01
CA CYS A 204 14.96 -3.65 -44.94
C CYS A 204 14.11 -4.80 -44.39
N LEU A 205 14.72 -5.88 -43.87
CA LEU A 205 14.00 -7.00 -43.29
C LEU A 205 13.16 -6.55 -42.07
N ARG A 206 13.70 -5.70 -41.19
CA ARG A 206 12.96 -5.17 -40.04
C ARG A 206 11.77 -4.32 -40.48
N MET A 207 11.94 -3.46 -41.46
CA MET A 207 10.90 -2.56 -42.00
C MET A 207 9.78 -3.34 -42.67
N THR A 208 10.10 -4.36 -43.45
CA THR A 208 9.13 -5.14 -44.23
C THR A 208 8.45 -6.23 -43.42
N ARG A 209 8.92 -6.54 -42.18
CA ARG A 209 8.36 -7.62 -41.35
C ARG A 209 6.86 -7.49 -41.13
N GLN A 210 6.33 -6.28 -40.90
CA GLN A 210 4.89 -6.08 -40.66
C GLN A 210 4.05 -6.45 -41.87
N ASP A 211 4.49 -6.02 -43.07
CA ASP A 211 3.76 -6.25 -44.33
C ASP A 211 3.83 -7.72 -44.74
N LEU A 212 4.96 -8.37 -44.51
CA LEU A 212 5.17 -9.78 -44.84
C LEU A 212 4.51 -10.74 -43.85
N SER A 213 4.29 -10.30 -42.62
CA SER A 213 3.75 -11.11 -41.51
C SER A 213 4.36 -12.51 -41.39
N PRO A 214 5.71 -12.66 -41.36
CA PRO A 214 6.39 -13.95 -41.44
C PRO A 214 6.06 -14.86 -40.26
N PHE A 215 5.72 -14.28 -39.12
CA PHE A 215 5.37 -14.98 -37.87
C PHE A 215 3.85 -15.20 -37.71
N GLY A 216 3.04 -14.93 -38.75
CA GLY A 216 1.60 -15.07 -38.70
C GLY A 216 0.95 -14.28 -37.55
N PRO A 217 -0.05 -14.83 -36.88
CA PRO A 217 -0.81 -14.16 -35.83
C PRO A 217 -0.08 -14.13 -34.46
N HIS A 218 1.04 -14.85 -34.30
CA HIS A 218 1.68 -15.08 -33.01
C HIS A 218 2.16 -13.81 -32.29
N PRO A 219 2.71 -12.76 -32.97
CA PRO A 219 3.04 -11.51 -32.31
C PRO A 219 1.82 -10.81 -31.69
N TRP A 220 0.68 -10.79 -32.39
CA TRP A 220 -0.57 -10.23 -31.88
C TRP A 220 -1.15 -11.06 -30.73
N LEU A 221 -1.16 -12.40 -30.87
CA LEU A 221 -1.64 -13.30 -29.82
C LEU A 221 -0.82 -13.14 -28.54
N LEU A 222 0.50 -13.03 -28.63
CA LEU A 222 1.40 -12.81 -27.51
C LEU A 222 1.11 -11.47 -26.84
N THR A 223 1.03 -10.38 -27.61
CA THR A 223 0.71 -9.05 -27.08
C THR A 223 -0.64 -9.04 -26.37
N SER A 224 -1.67 -9.62 -26.98
CA SER A 224 -3.02 -9.68 -26.40
C SER A 224 -3.07 -10.50 -25.13
N SER A 225 -2.40 -11.67 -25.11
CA SER A 225 -2.31 -12.54 -23.94
C SER A 225 -1.60 -11.85 -22.77
N LEU A 226 -0.41 -11.29 -23.00
CA LEU A 226 0.36 -10.59 -21.98
C LEU A 226 -0.38 -9.35 -21.47
N SER A 227 -0.91 -8.50 -22.36
CA SER A 227 -1.63 -7.28 -21.96
C SER A 227 -2.81 -7.57 -21.04
N ARG A 228 -3.54 -8.66 -21.30
CA ARG A 228 -4.67 -9.07 -20.47
C ARG A 228 -4.25 -9.66 -19.13
N ALA A 229 -3.24 -10.53 -19.14
CA ALA A 229 -2.82 -11.27 -17.96
C ALA A 229 -1.95 -10.42 -16.99
N LEU A 230 -1.14 -9.48 -17.50
CA LEU A 230 -0.26 -8.65 -16.67
C LEU A 230 -0.97 -7.41 -16.09
N ARG A 231 -2.12 -7.01 -16.63
CA ARG A 231 -2.87 -5.83 -16.20
C ARG A 231 -3.17 -5.78 -14.71
N PRO A 232 -3.70 -6.86 -14.06
CA PRO A 232 -3.92 -6.83 -12.61
C PRO A 232 -2.63 -6.65 -11.79
N GLY A 233 -1.53 -7.27 -12.19
CA GLY A 233 -0.23 -7.13 -11.52
C GLY A 233 0.33 -5.71 -11.63
N ARG A 234 0.23 -5.11 -12.82
CA ARG A 234 0.61 -3.70 -13.07
C ARG A 234 -0.23 -2.74 -12.23
N ALA A 235 -1.54 -2.88 -12.24
CA ALA A 235 -2.46 -2.05 -11.46
C ALA A 235 -2.18 -2.15 -9.96
N LEU A 236 -1.92 -3.36 -9.45
CA LEU A 236 -1.54 -3.58 -8.05
C LEU A 236 -0.24 -2.84 -7.70
N SER A 237 0.79 -2.93 -8.55
CA SER A 237 2.06 -2.22 -8.33
C SER A 237 1.89 -0.70 -8.30
N GLN A 238 1.03 -0.14 -9.16
CA GLN A 238 0.72 1.29 -9.18
C GLN A 238 -0.01 1.74 -7.92
N LEU A 239 -1.02 0.98 -7.48
CA LEU A 239 -1.80 1.30 -6.29
C LEU A 239 -1.00 1.17 -5.00
N LEU A 240 -0.14 0.15 -4.87
CA LEU A 240 0.73 -0.01 -3.71
C LEU A 240 1.71 1.17 -3.58
N ARG A 241 2.26 1.65 -4.70
CA ARG A 241 3.10 2.85 -4.70
C ARG A 241 2.32 4.09 -4.27
N LEU A 242 1.12 4.28 -4.83
CA LEU A 242 0.24 5.39 -4.45
C LEU A 242 -0.16 5.31 -2.97
N ALA A 243 -0.48 4.14 -2.45
CA ALA A 243 -0.77 3.92 -1.04
C ALA A 243 0.38 4.38 -0.13
N GLY A 244 1.63 4.01 -0.49
CA GLY A 244 2.82 4.49 0.22
C GLY A 244 2.99 6.00 0.16
N GLU A 245 2.72 6.64 -0.98
CA GLU A 245 2.77 8.10 -1.14
C GLU A 245 1.72 8.79 -0.24
N VAL A 246 0.49 8.26 -0.16
CA VAL A 246 -0.60 8.81 0.66
C VAL A 246 -0.26 8.72 2.15
N VAL A 247 0.22 7.57 2.63
CA VAL A 247 0.65 7.42 4.03
C VAL A 247 1.80 8.38 4.36
N ASN A 248 2.79 8.51 3.48
CA ASN A 248 3.88 9.46 3.68
C ASN A 248 3.43 10.93 3.65
N ALA A 249 2.41 11.27 2.84
CA ALA A 249 1.82 12.60 2.81
C ALA A 249 1.12 12.93 4.15
N THR A 250 0.39 11.98 4.72
CA THR A 250 -0.27 12.11 6.02
C THR A 250 0.71 12.34 7.15
N GLU A 251 1.82 11.59 7.19
CA GLU A 251 2.87 11.76 8.21
C GLU A 251 3.58 13.12 8.15
N LYS A 252 3.56 13.77 6.98
CA LYS A 252 4.21 15.06 6.74
C LYS A 252 3.23 16.24 6.75
N ALA A 253 1.94 15.99 6.91
CA ALA A 253 0.91 17.01 6.91
C ALA A 253 1.20 18.08 7.97
N ALA A 254 1.12 19.34 7.57
CA ALA A 254 1.39 20.47 8.45
C ALA A 254 0.17 20.76 9.31
N LEU A 255 0.35 20.74 10.64
CA LEU A 255 -0.69 21.15 11.57
C LEU A 255 -0.84 22.68 11.53
N SER A 256 -2.08 23.16 11.34
CA SER A 256 -2.40 24.58 11.29
C SER A 256 -2.07 25.27 12.62
N ARG A 257 -1.96 26.61 12.59
CA ARG A 257 -1.75 27.39 13.82
C ARG A 257 -2.93 27.26 14.79
N GLU A 258 -4.14 27.19 14.25
CA GLU A 258 -5.37 27.01 15.06
C GLU A 258 -5.40 25.62 15.69
N CYS A 259 -5.03 24.57 14.95
CA CYS A 259 -4.83 23.25 15.50
C CYS A 259 -3.82 23.25 16.66
N GLY A 260 -2.65 23.87 16.47
CA GLY A 260 -1.66 23.97 17.55
C GLY A 260 -2.21 24.67 18.80
N ARG A 261 -3.02 25.72 18.65
CA ARG A 261 -3.68 26.39 19.78
C ARG A 261 -4.68 25.47 20.50
N GLY A 262 -5.51 24.75 19.75
CA GLY A 262 -6.44 23.78 20.32
C GLY A 262 -5.71 22.69 21.10
N LEU A 263 -4.64 22.12 20.51
CA LEU A 263 -3.80 21.11 21.14
C LEU A 263 -3.12 21.60 22.43
N VAL A 264 -2.58 22.84 22.45
CA VAL A 264 -1.99 23.43 23.66
C VAL A 264 -3.06 23.56 24.74
N ARG A 265 -4.24 24.08 24.38
CA ARG A 265 -5.35 24.25 25.31
C ARG A 265 -5.79 22.92 25.91
N MET A 266 -5.82 21.88 25.11
CA MET A 266 -6.19 20.53 25.52
C MET A 266 -5.14 19.88 26.43
N GLN A 267 -3.85 19.95 26.06
CA GLN A 267 -2.81 19.14 26.69
C GLN A 267 -2.00 19.85 27.77
N TYR A 268 -1.88 21.18 27.70
CA TYR A 268 -0.93 21.93 28.53
C TYR A 268 -1.51 23.07 29.34
N CYS A 269 -2.70 23.60 29.01
CA CYS A 269 -3.26 24.70 29.81
C CYS A 269 -3.64 24.26 31.23
N SER A 270 -3.93 22.99 31.48
CA SER A 270 -4.10 22.43 32.83
C SER A 270 -2.82 22.56 33.68
N HIS A 271 -1.63 22.44 33.07
CA HIS A 271 -0.36 22.60 33.75
C HIS A 271 -0.19 24.03 34.30
N CYS A 272 -0.74 25.03 33.61
CA CYS A 272 -0.70 26.41 34.09
C CYS A 272 -1.39 26.60 35.46
N ARG A 273 -2.29 25.68 35.82
CA ARG A 273 -2.99 25.63 37.10
C ARG A 273 -2.39 24.62 38.07
N GLY A 274 -1.23 24.05 37.78
CA GLY A 274 -0.61 23.00 38.57
C GLY A 274 -1.18 21.59 38.34
N LEU A 275 -2.14 21.42 37.41
CA LEU A 275 -2.84 20.16 37.17
C LEU A 275 -2.12 19.35 36.07
N THR A 276 -1.01 18.73 36.41
CA THR A 276 -0.13 18.05 35.45
C THR A 276 -0.59 16.63 35.07
N LEU A 277 -1.48 16.03 35.87
CA LEU A 277 -1.95 14.65 35.69
C LEU A 277 -3.38 14.55 35.15
N ILE A 278 -4.13 15.65 35.12
CA ILE A 278 -5.51 15.63 34.62
C ILE A 278 -5.53 15.37 33.12
N ARG A 279 -6.46 14.54 32.69
CA ARG A 279 -6.64 14.21 31.27
C ARG A 279 -7.70 15.08 30.62
N PRO A 280 -7.58 15.35 29.31
CA PRO A 280 -8.62 16.07 28.59
C PRO A 280 -9.92 15.25 28.53
N CYS A 281 -11.05 15.94 28.51
CA CYS A 281 -12.34 15.31 28.26
C CYS A 281 -12.38 14.69 26.85
N THR A 282 -13.00 13.54 26.69
CA THR A 282 -13.13 12.82 25.40
C THR A 282 -13.70 13.72 24.31
N GLY A 283 -14.81 14.42 24.60
CA GLY A 283 -15.45 15.30 23.63
C GLY A 283 -14.56 16.46 23.17
N LEU A 284 -13.78 17.03 24.09
CA LEU A 284 -12.78 18.05 23.77
C LEU A 284 -11.69 17.50 22.83
N CYS A 285 -11.15 16.33 23.19
CA CYS A 285 -10.11 15.71 22.35
C CYS A 285 -10.63 15.39 20.95
N ILE A 286 -11.79 14.77 20.83
CA ILE A 286 -12.39 14.40 19.54
C ILE A 286 -12.63 15.65 18.68
N ASN A 287 -13.20 16.73 19.24
CA ASN A 287 -13.43 17.97 18.50
C ASN A 287 -12.12 18.58 17.98
N ILE A 288 -11.10 18.65 18.82
CA ILE A 288 -9.80 19.20 18.43
C ILE A 288 -9.13 18.31 17.39
N MET A 289 -9.10 16.98 17.59
CA MET A 289 -8.43 16.07 16.67
C MET A 289 -9.15 15.98 15.31
N ARG A 290 -10.49 15.93 15.28
CA ARG A 290 -11.27 15.97 14.03
C ARG A 290 -11.04 17.28 13.27
N GLY A 291 -10.96 18.41 13.97
CA GLY A 291 -10.64 19.69 13.36
C GLY A 291 -9.20 19.77 12.83
N CYS A 292 -8.24 19.31 13.63
CA CYS A 292 -6.81 19.24 13.24
C CYS A 292 -6.56 18.35 12.03
N LEU A 293 -7.22 17.20 11.97
CA LEU A 293 -7.00 16.16 10.98
C LEU A 293 -8.09 16.07 9.91
N LEU A 294 -8.88 17.14 9.73
CA LEU A 294 -9.95 17.15 8.73
C LEU A 294 -9.46 16.72 7.35
N GLY A 295 -8.32 17.25 6.88
CA GLY A 295 -7.74 16.86 5.61
C GLY A 295 -7.31 15.40 5.54
N VAL A 296 -6.95 14.79 6.67
CA VAL A 296 -6.63 13.35 6.78
C VAL A 296 -7.91 12.53 6.73
N SER A 297 -8.94 12.93 7.48
CA SER A 297 -10.25 12.24 7.48
C SER A 297 -10.91 12.25 6.10
N GLU A 298 -10.70 13.30 5.30
CA GLU A 298 -11.16 13.37 3.90
C GLU A 298 -10.53 12.33 2.98
N LEU A 299 -9.37 11.76 3.35
CA LEU A 299 -8.77 10.65 2.61
C LEU A 299 -9.52 9.32 2.84
N GLY A 300 -10.34 9.22 3.89
CA GLY A 300 -10.97 7.97 4.31
C GLY A 300 -11.82 7.30 3.24
N ALA A 301 -12.75 8.02 2.61
CA ALA A 301 -13.62 7.46 1.58
C ALA A 301 -12.86 7.00 0.32
N PRO A 302 -11.99 7.82 -0.32
CA PRO A 302 -11.20 7.37 -1.45
C PRO A 302 -10.19 6.28 -1.08
N TRP A 303 -9.65 6.28 0.14
CA TRP A 303 -8.81 5.22 0.66
C TRP A 303 -9.56 3.89 0.77
N GLY A 304 -10.77 3.89 1.35
CA GLY A 304 -11.62 2.71 1.44
C GLY A 304 -11.90 2.10 0.07
N SER A 305 -12.24 2.93 -0.92
CA SER A 305 -12.44 2.50 -2.32
C SER A 305 -11.16 1.91 -2.92
N MET A 306 -10.01 2.50 -2.67
CA MET A 306 -8.71 1.98 -3.12
C MET A 306 -8.36 0.66 -2.45
N VAL A 307 -8.64 0.48 -1.14
CA VAL A 307 -8.44 -0.79 -0.43
C VAL A 307 -9.29 -1.90 -1.02
N VAL A 308 -10.56 -1.64 -1.33
CA VAL A 308 -11.44 -2.61 -2.00
C VAL A 308 -10.86 -3.01 -3.37
N LEU A 309 -10.34 -2.05 -4.13
CA LEU A 309 -9.70 -2.35 -5.42
C LEU A 309 -8.41 -3.17 -5.24
N LEU A 310 -7.58 -2.85 -4.25
CA LEU A 310 -6.38 -3.62 -3.90
C LEU A 310 -6.72 -5.07 -3.54
N GLN A 311 -7.75 -5.30 -2.73
CA GLN A 311 -8.24 -6.63 -2.38
C GLN A 311 -8.71 -7.41 -3.62
N ARG A 312 -9.50 -6.77 -4.48
CA ARG A 312 -10.01 -7.39 -5.71
C ARG A 312 -8.89 -7.78 -6.67
N LEU A 313 -7.85 -6.94 -6.80
CA LEU A 313 -6.65 -7.24 -7.60
C LEU A 313 -5.87 -8.41 -7.00
N ALA A 314 -5.65 -8.41 -5.68
CA ALA A 314 -4.99 -9.50 -4.98
C ALA A 314 -5.77 -10.82 -5.14
N GLY A 315 -7.09 -10.82 -4.97
CA GLY A 315 -7.96 -11.97 -5.22
C GLY A 315 -7.86 -12.50 -6.65
N THR A 316 -7.78 -11.59 -7.65
CA THR A 316 -7.57 -11.98 -9.06
C THR A 316 -6.22 -12.68 -9.27
N LEU A 317 -5.15 -12.18 -8.67
CA LEU A 317 -3.82 -12.79 -8.73
C LEU A 317 -3.73 -14.11 -7.94
N ALA A 318 -4.56 -14.28 -6.91
CA ALA A 318 -4.65 -15.53 -6.15
C ALA A 318 -5.36 -16.66 -6.90
N THR A 319 -6.17 -16.32 -7.93
CA THR A 319 -7.01 -17.26 -8.68
C THR A 319 -6.23 -17.81 -9.88
N SER A 320 -5.47 -18.89 -9.69
CA SER A 320 -4.61 -19.49 -10.72
C SER A 320 -5.33 -20.39 -11.75
N SER A 321 -6.67 -20.47 -11.71
CA SER A 321 -7.43 -21.41 -12.55
C SER A 321 -7.92 -20.85 -13.88
N ASN A 322 -7.76 -19.57 -14.15
CA ASN A 322 -8.24 -18.93 -15.37
C ASN A 322 -7.15 -18.84 -16.44
N GLN A 323 -7.52 -18.98 -17.71
CA GLN A 323 -6.65 -18.78 -18.88
C GLN A 323 -5.95 -17.41 -18.90
N ASN A 324 -6.40 -16.47 -18.09
CA ASN A 324 -5.83 -15.14 -17.91
C ASN A 324 -4.87 -15.04 -16.72
N SER A 325 -4.38 -16.16 -16.19
CA SER A 325 -3.39 -16.15 -15.11
C SER A 325 -2.06 -15.56 -15.60
N LEU A 326 -1.50 -14.64 -14.82
CA LEU A 326 -0.21 -14.01 -15.08
C LEU A 326 0.90 -15.06 -15.29
N GLU A 327 0.95 -16.09 -14.43
CA GLU A 327 1.94 -17.16 -14.51
C GLU A 327 1.80 -17.94 -15.83
N LEU A 328 0.59 -18.31 -16.24
CA LEU A 328 0.36 -19.06 -17.48
C LEU A 328 0.67 -18.24 -18.73
N ALA A 329 0.36 -16.95 -18.73
CA ALA A 329 0.67 -16.08 -19.85
C ALA A 329 2.19 -15.89 -20.04
N LEU A 330 2.94 -15.75 -18.94
CA LEU A 330 4.39 -15.69 -19.00
C LEU A 330 4.97 -17.01 -19.54
N LEU A 331 4.49 -18.16 -19.07
CA LEU A 331 4.93 -19.47 -19.58
C LEU A 331 4.60 -19.68 -21.06
N ALA A 332 3.49 -19.13 -21.53
CA ALA A 332 3.07 -19.24 -22.92
C ALA A 332 3.97 -18.46 -23.90
N VAL A 333 4.78 -17.49 -23.42
CA VAL A 333 5.73 -16.72 -24.27
C VAL A 333 6.61 -17.66 -25.08
N ARG A 334 7.22 -18.65 -24.43
CA ARG A 334 8.06 -19.66 -25.09
C ARG A 334 7.33 -20.36 -26.25
N ASN A 335 6.08 -20.75 -26.02
CA ASN A 335 5.29 -21.45 -27.04
C ASN A 335 4.94 -20.52 -28.21
N HIS A 336 4.52 -19.28 -27.94
CA HIS A 336 4.23 -18.28 -28.98
C HIS A 336 5.47 -17.97 -29.83
N VAL A 337 6.67 -17.91 -29.23
CA VAL A 337 7.93 -17.72 -29.96
C VAL A 337 8.25 -18.93 -30.82
N ASN A 338 8.11 -20.14 -30.27
CA ASN A 338 8.31 -21.38 -31.02
C ASN A 338 7.37 -21.47 -32.24
N ASP A 339 6.06 -21.26 -31.99
CA ASP A 339 5.04 -21.36 -33.02
C ASP A 339 5.22 -20.29 -34.12
N ALA A 340 5.69 -19.10 -33.74
CA ALA A 340 6.05 -18.03 -34.69
C ALA A 340 7.20 -18.45 -35.63
N ILE A 341 8.26 -19.05 -35.08
CA ILE A 341 9.38 -19.54 -35.89
C ILE A 341 8.94 -20.71 -36.78
N LEU A 342 8.15 -21.65 -36.25
CA LEU A 342 7.56 -22.74 -37.05
C LEU A 342 6.67 -22.21 -38.18
N HIS A 343 5.86 -21.18 -37.91
CA HIS A 343 5.06 -20.55 -38.96
C HIS A 343 5.95 -19.96 -40.08
N ALA A 344 7.05 -19.30 -39.71
CA ALA A 344 7.99 -18.77 -40.70
C ALA A 344 8.66 -19.90 -41.53
N GLN A 345 9.02 -21.03 -40.91
CA GLN A 345 9.60 -22.19 -41.59
C GLN A 345 8.60 -22.81 -42.59
N LEU A 346 7.34 -22.97 -42.19
CA LEU A 346 6.30 -23.53 -43.06
C LEU A 346 6.02 -22.65 -44.30
N HIS A 347 6.21 -21.34 -44.20
CA HIS A 347 5.96 -20.38 -45.27
C HIS A 347 7.27 -19.85 -45.88
N GLY A 348 8.40 -20.47 -45.55
CA GLY A 348 9.75 -20.01 -45.96
C GLY A 348 9.90 -19.64 -47.44
N PRO A 349 9.56 -20.52 -48.43
CA PRO A 349 9.68 -20.22 -49.84
C PRO A 349 8.93 -18.95 -50.27
N ARG A 350 7.68 -18.79 -49.75
CA ARG A 350 6.88 -17.60 -50.02
C ARG A 350 7.50 -16.33 -49.43
N ILE A 351 7.97 -16.42 -48.18
CA ILE A 351 8.62 -15.31 -47.47
C ILE A 351 9.89 -14.90 -48.22
N THR A 352 10.72 -15.86 -48.64
CA THR A 352 11.96 -15.59 -49.39
C THR A 352 11.67 -14.87 -50.70
N THR A 353 10.72 -15.35 -51.50
CA THR A 353 10.32 -14.70 -52.78
C THR A 353 9.84 -13.26 -52.55
N LEU A 354 9.05 -13.01 -51.50
CA LEU A 354 8.56 -11.67 -51.19
C LEU A 354 9.68 -10.73 -50.69
N VAL A 355 10.61 -11.23 -49.86
CA VAL A 355 11.76 -10.49 -49.38
C VAL A 355 12.70 -10.12 -50.55
N GLU A 356 13.00 -11.06 -51.45
CA GLU A 356 13.84 -10.80 -52.64
C GLU A 356 13.23 -9.75 -53.56
N LYS A 357 11.90 -9.73 -53.66
CA LYS A 357 11.18 -8.72 -54.44
C LYS A 357 11.29 -7.32 -53.85
N VAL A 358 11.29 -7.18 -52.52
CA VAL A 358 11.27 -5.91 -51.78
C VAL A 358 12.68 -5.43 -51.43
N CYS A 359 13.50 -6.31 -50.88
CA CYS A 359 14.85 -5.99 -50.36
C CYS A 359 15.97 -6.33 -51.35
N GLY A 360 15.63 -6.96 -52.48
CA GLY A 360 16.62 -7.42 -53.48
C GLY A 360 17.17 -8.80 -53.17
N SER A 361 17.69 -9.49 -54.23
CA SER A 361 18.32 -10.80 -54.08
C SER A 361 19.76 -10.64 -53.61
N GLN A 362 20.13 -11.34 -52.55
CA GLN A 362 21.52 -11.49 -52.12
C GLN A 362 22.11 -12.70 -52.88
N VAL A 363 22.81 -12.44 -53.98
CA VAL A 363 23.55 -13.47 -54.70
C VAL A 363 24.71 -13.93 -53.82
N PRO A 364 24.87 -15.25 -53.56
CA PRO A 364 26.07 -15.77 -52.89
C PRO A 364 27.28 -15.32 -53.71
N GLY A 365 28.23 -14.63 -53.08
CA GLY A 365 29.48 -14.23 -53.77
C GLY A 365 30.15 -15.44 -54.42
N PRO A 366 30.78 -15.28 -55.59
CA PRO A 366 31.41 -16.39 -56.29
C PRO A 366 32.42 -17.08 -55.35
N MET A 367 32.24 -18.37 -55.12
CA MET A 367 33.26 -19.21 -54.49
C MET A 367 34.51 -19.08 -55.32
N VAL A 368 35.55 -18.50 -54.78
CA VAL A 368 36.90 -18.61 -55.33
C VAL A 368 37.29 -20.06 -55.21
N SER A 369 37.10 -20.80 -56.28
CA SER A 369 37.59 -22.16 -56.44
C SER A 369 39.11 -22.10 -56.46
N SER A 370 39.73 -22.38 -55.36
CA SER A 370 41.14 -22.78 -55.33
C SER A 370 41.21 -24.20 -55.91
N GLU A 371 41.61 -24.27 -57.16
CA GLU A 371 41.97 -25.51 -57.82
C GLU A 371 43.13 -26.16 -57.08
N HIS A 372 42.87 -27.28 -56.43
CA HIS A 372 43.85 -28.33 -56.22
C HIS A 372 43.25 -29.65 -56.70
N SER A 373 43.74 -30.05 -57.88
CA SER A 373 43.61 -31.36 -58.49
C SER A 373 43.98 -32.46 -57.48
N SER A 374 43.10 -33.43 -57.31
CA SER A 374 43.45 -34.83 -57.18
C SER A 374 42.24 -35.73 -57.43
N HIS A 375 42.34 -36.32 -58.59
CA HIS A 375 41.80 -37.59 -59.05
C HIS A 375 41.36 -38.54 -57.95
N TRP A 376 40.15 -39.14 -58.07
CA TRP A 376 39.79 -40.53 -57.85
C TRP A 376 38.29 -40.78 -58.08
N GLN A 377 38.07 -41.50 -59.12
CA GLN A 377 37.11 -42.54 -59.49
C GLN A 377 35.71 -42.63 -58.86
N THR A 378 34.80 -42.62 -59.81
CA THR A 378 33.43 -43.09 -59.84
C THR A 378 33.23 -44.49 -59.20
N THR A 379 32.27 -44.61 -58.30
CA THR A 379 31.54 -45.87 -58.10
C THR A 379 30.07 -45.54 -57.82
N THR A 380 29.25 -45.97 -58.75
CA THR A 380 27.80 -46.08 -58.71
C THR A 380 27.35 -47.14 -57.71
N ARG A 381 26.28 -46.89 -56.99
CA ARG A 381 25.25 -47.79 -56.46
C ARG A 381 24.82 -47.37 -55.05
N GLU A 382 23.63 -47.31 -54.66
CA GLU A 382 22.33 -47.87 -54.89
C GLU A 382 21.31 -47.17 -54.00
N THR A 383 20.13 -47.05 -54.52
CA THR A 383 18.87 -46.71 -53.83
C THR A 383 18.68 -47.40 -52.48
N SER A 384 18.38 -46.62 -51.42
CA SER A 384 17.63 -47.17 -50.31
C SER A 384 16.71 -46.11 -49.67
N SER A 385 15.47 -46.29 -49.98
CA SER A 385 14.27 -46.20 -49.14
C SER A 385 14.25 -45.18 -48.01
N PHE A 386 13.57 -44.09 -48.25
CA PHE A 386 13.07 -43.19 -47.21
C PHE A 386 12.04 -43.94 -46.35
N LYS A 387 12.41 -44.32 -45.14
CA LYS A 387 11.46 -44.69 -44.07
C LYS A 387 10.84 -43.43 -43.53
N ARG A 388 9.58 -43.26 -43.82
CA ARG A 388 8.63 -42.28 -43.28
C ARG A 388 8.46 -42.57 -41.78
N SER A 389 9.17 -41.81 -40.94
CA SER A 389 8.92 -41.81 -39.50
C SER A 389 7.72 -40.94 -39.22
N HIS A 390 6.64 -41.57 -38.80
CA HIS A 390 5.45 -40.93 -38.25
C HIS A 390 5.83 -40.03 -37.05
N VAL A 391 5.61 -38.76 -37.19
CA VAL A 391 5.64 -37.81 -36.05
C VAL A 391 4.32 -37.91 -35.32
N THR A 392 4.30 -38.77 -34.32
CA THR A 392 3.28 -38.78 -33.26
C THR A 392 3.95 -38.35 -31.96
N SER A 393 3.95 -37.08 -31.65
CA SER A 393 4.30 -36.59 -30.31
C SER A 393 3.94 -35.12 -30.07
N THR A 394 2.70 -34.71 -30.33
CA THR A 394 2.21 -33.39 -29.86
C THR A 394 1.29 -33.48 -28.65
N SER A 395 0.96 -34.69 -28.16
CA SER A 395 0.02 -34.86 -27.05
C SER A 395 0.66 -35.07 -25.67
N SER A 396 1.94 -35.35 -25.57
CA SER A 396 2.59 -35.63 -24.28
C SER A 396 3.12 -34.39 -23.56
N LEU A 397 3.37 -33.26 -24.27
CA LEU A 397 3.84 -32.01 -23.66
C LEU A 397 2.71 -31.18 -23.03
N GLN A 398 1.48 -31.27 -23.56
CA GLN A 398 0.34 -30.61 -22.95
C GLN A 398 -0.13 -31.26 -21.64
N GLN A 399 0.04 -32.59 -21.49
CA GLN A 399 -0.33 -33.28 -20.25
C GLN A 399 0.65 -33.04 -19.10
N SER A 400 1.93 -32.74 -19.36
CA SER A 400 2.90 -32.45 -18.31
C SER A 400 2.74 -31.04 -17.71
N VAL A 401 2.14 -30.08 -18.46
CA VAL A 401 1.89 -28.70 -18.00
C VAL A 401 0.64 -28.62 -17.11
N GLN A 402 -0.36 -29.49 -17.33
CA GLN A 402 -1.58 -29.49 -16.51
C GLN A 402 -1.40 -30.12 -15.12
N SER A 403 -0.34 -30.87 -14.89
CA SER A 403 -0.11 -31.56 -13.60
C SER A 403 0.73 -30.76 -12.60
N ARG A 404 1.34 -29.63 -12.98
CA ARG A 404 2.11 -28.79 -12.06
C ARG A 404 1.27 -27.63 -11.56
N LYS A 405 0.59 -27.84 -10.44
CA LYS A 405 -0.28 -26.87 -9.77
C LYS A 405 0.45 -25.68 -9.11
N SER A 406 1.77 -25.57 -9.20
CA SER A 406 2.54 -24.41 -8.75
C SER A 406 3.96 -24.45 -9.31
N PHE A 407 4.51 -23.27 -9.63
CA PHE A 407 5.92 -23.14 -9.99
C PHE A 407 6.82 -23.62 -8.85
N PRO A 408 7.80 -24.50 -9.09
CA PRO A 408 8.86 -24.72 -8.14
C PRO A 408 9.87 -23.57 -8.28
N LEU A 409 9.63 -22.45 -7.62
CA LEU A 409 10.61 -21.38 -7.45
C LEU A 409 11.70 -21.88 -6.50
N LYS A 410 12.64 -22.66 -7.01
CA LYS A 410 13.84 -23.05 -6.30
C LYS A 410 14.89 -21.97 -6.52
N GLY A 411 14.80 -20.89 -5.73
CA GLY A 411 15.82 -19.86 -5.71
C GLY A 411 17.10 -20.42 -5.08
N SER A 412 18.20 -20.28 -5.79
CA SER A 412 19.56 -20.43 -5.29
C SER A 412 19.81 -19.30 -4.26
N GLY A 413 19.61 -19.59 -2.99
CA GLY A 413 19.80 -18.66 -1.89
C GLY A 413 18.65 -18.77 -0.90
N GLY A 414 18.92 -19.19 0.33
CA GLY A 414 18.05 -19.61 1.44
C GLY A 414 16.77 -18.83 1.80
N GLY A 415 16.10 -18.17 0.88
CA GLY A 415 14.80 -17.54 1.07
C GLY A 415 13.68 -18.44 0.53
N LYS A 416 12.70 -18.79 1.36
CA LYS A 416 11.48 -19.49 0.96
C LYS A 416 10.74 -18.60 -0.05
N SER A 417 10.89 -18.89 -1.35
CA SER A 417 10.11 -18.24 -2.41
C SER A 417 8.61 -18.40 -2.12
N ARG A 418 7.93 -17.30 -1.86
CA ARG A 418 6.48 -17.27 -1.66
C ARG A 418 5.80 -17.39 -3.02
N SER A 419 4.84 -18.31 -3.17
CA SER A 419 4.03 -18.35 -4.40
C SER A 419 3.15 -17.07 -4.47
N LEU A 420 2.96 -16.54 -5.67
CA LEU A 420 2.11 -15.37 -5.92
C LEU A 420 0.71 -15.53 -5.28
N LYS A 421 0.13 -16.73 -5.39
CA LYS A 421 -1.16 -17.07 -4.78
C LYS A 421 -1.17 -16.91 -3.25
N LYS A 422 -0.12 -17.38 -2.56
CA LYS A 422 -0.01 -17.26 -1.09
C LYS A 422 0.18 -15.81 -0.68
N LEU A 423 1.08 -15.11 -1.37
CA LEU A 423 1.35 -13.67 -1.14
C LEU A 423 0.07 -12.84 -1.29
N SER A 424 -0.71 -13.10 -2.34
CA SER A 424 -1.93 -12.35 -2.63
C SER A 424 -3.02 -12.57 -1.59
N ARG A 425 -3.21 -13.79 -1.10
CA ARG A 425 -4.18 -14.08 -0.02
C ARG A 425 -3.75 -13.45 1.31
N GLU A 426 -2.46 -13.48 1.63
CA GLU A 426 -1.91 -12.87 2.83
C GLU A 426 -2.11 -11.34 2.80
N PHE A 427 -1.87 -10.73 1.66
CA PHE A 427 -2.08 -9.29 1.48
C PHE A 427 -3.56 -8.90 1.57
N GLU A 428 -4.45 -9.63 0.89
CA GLU A 428 -5.90 -9.39 0.88
C GLU A 428 -6.47 -9.30 2.30
N GLY A 429 -6.16 -10.30 3.15
CA GLY A 429 -6.61 -10.31 4.55
C GLY A 429 -5.93 -9.26 5.42
N SER A 430 -4.69 -8.88 5.10
CA SER A 430 -3.94 -7.92 5.91
C SER A 430 -4.37 -6.47 5.66
N ILE A 431 -4.62 -6.09 4.40
CA ILE A 431 -4.96 -4.70 4.05
C ILE A 431 -6.38 -4.32 4.47
N GLN A 432 -7.28 -5.30 4.59
CA GLN A 432 -8.67 -5.07 5.01
C GLN A 432 -8.77 -4.37 6.36
N ARG A 433 -7.90 -4.70 7.30
CA ARG A 433 -7.88 -4.11 8.65
C ARG A 433 -7.65 -2.60 8.66
N TYR A 434 -7.09 -2.05 7.59
CA TYR A 434 -6.77 -0.64 7.48
C TYR A 434 -7.73 0.13 6.57
N GLN A 435 -8.89 -0.46 6.24
CA GLN A 435 -9.87 0.17 5.34
C GLN A 435 -10.37 1.52 5.87
N TRP A 436 -10.55 1.65 7.18
CA TRP A 436 -11.09 2.84 7.84
C TRP A 436 -10.01 3.71 8.50
N PHE A 437 -8.73 3.38 8.34
CA PHE A 437 -7.61 3.99 9.04
C PHE A 437 -7.64 5.53 9.05
N PHE A 438 -7.81 6.16 7.89
CA PHE A 438 -7.81 7.63 7.82
C PHE A 438 -9.06 8.28 8.39
N SER A 439 -10.18 7.58 8.39
CA SER A 439 -11.44 8.06 8.97
C SER A 439 -11.41 8.02 10.50
N GLU A 440 -10.76 7.00 11.07
CA GLU A 440 -10.74 6.72 12.51
C GLU A 440 -9.50 7.29 13.22
N LEU A 441 -8.52 7.78 12.48
CA LEU A 441 -7.27 8.27 13.06
C LEU A 441 -7.45 9.37 14.13
N PRO A 442 -8.37 10.34 13.98
CA PRO A 442 -8.62 11.33 15.03
C PRO A 442 -9.07 10.69 16.36
N GLU A 443 -9.96 9.71 16.30
CA GLU A 443 -10.48 8.97 17.45
C GLU A 443 -9.40 8.12 18.10
N MET A 444 -8.63 7.39 17.30
CA MET A 444 -7.50 6.56 17.77
C MET A 444 -6.47 7.39 18.56
N LEU A 445 -6.21 8.64 18.13
CA LEU A 445 -5.30 9.54 18.83
C LEU A 445 -5.84 9.99 20.19
N CYS A 446 -7.16 10.03 20.35
CA CYS A 446 -7.81 10.35 21.62
C CYS A 446 -7.90 9.13 22.56
N GLU A 447 -8.13 7.94 22.05
CA GLU A 447 -8.23 6.71 22.86
C GLU A 447 -6.95 6.45 23.68
N SER A 448 -5.77 6.72 23.10
CA SER A 448 -4.50 6.55 23.80
C SER A 448 -4.32 7.44 25.04
N GLU A 449 -5.10 8.51 25.15
CA GLU A 449 -5.11 9.43 26.30
C GLU A 449 -6.09 8.99 27.41
N MET A 450 -6.94 7.97 27.15
CA MET A 450 -8.18 7.71 27.89
C MET A 450 -8.21 6.38 28.65
N GLU A 451 -7.10 5.70 28.81
CA GLU A 451 -7.02 4.31 29.30
C GLU A 451 -7.49 4.09 30.77
N VAL A 452 -7.84 5.16 31.52
CA VAL A 452 -8.31 5.09 32.91
C VAL A 452 -9.55 5.95 33.06
N GLU A 453 -10.66 5.37 33.53
CA GLU A 453 -11.86 6.10 33.94
C GLU A 453 -11.54 7.06 35.08
N GLN A 454 -11.56 8.35 34.79
CA GLN A 454 -11.48 9.42 35.80
C GLN A 454 -12.85 10.06 35.92
N HIS A 455 -13.26 10.34 37.17
CA HIS A 455 -14.53 11.03 37.44
C HIS A 455 -14.53 12.51 37.01
N THR A 456 -13.36 13.07 36.73
CA THR A 456 -13.21 14.46 36.27
C THR A 456 -12.20 14.54 35.14
N CYS A 457 -12.40 15.50 34.24
CA CYS A 457 -11.55 15.72 33.08
C CYS A 457 -11.31 17.22 32.82
N TRP A 458 -10.32 17.53 32.00
CA TRP A 458 -10.00 18.89 31.58
C TRP A 458 -10.83 19.32 30.37
N SER A 459 -11.64 20.38 30.52
CA SER A 459 -12.50 20.93 29.45
C SER A 459 -11.78 21.90 28.49
N GLY A 460 -10.49 22.15 28.68
CA GLY A 460 -9.73 23.20 28.00
C GLY A 460 -9.70 24.54 28.75
N GLN A 461 -10.53 24.69 29.77
CA GLN A 461 -10.60 25.87 30.63
C GLN A 461 -10.67 25.53 32.10
N ASP A 462 -11.40 24.46 32.46
CA ASP A 462 -11.60 24.06 33.84
C ASP A 462 -11.71 22.53 34.00
N VAL A 463 -11.65 22.08 35.24
CA VAL A 463 -11.92 20.68 35.63
C VAL A 463 -13.43 20.48 35.70
N VAL A 464 -13.94 19.52 34.97
CA VAL A 464 -15.37 19.21 34.88
C VAL A 464 -15.61 17.71 35.02
N GLU A 465 -16.81 17.31 35.38
CA GLU A 465 -17.21 15.90 35.41
C GLU A 465 -17.42 15.32 34.00
N SER A 466 -17.88 16.15 33.07
CA SER A 466 -18.07 15.76 31.66
C SER A 466 -17.97 16.97 30.73
N TYR A 467 -17.67 16.69 29.47
CA TYR A 467 -17.64 17.71 28.42
C TYR A 467 -19.05 18.16 28.05
N ALA A 468 -19.36 19.42 28.27
CA ALA A 468 -20.67 20.00 27.98
C ALA A 468 -20.88 20.46 26.53
N GLY A 469 -19.81 20.53 25.73
CA GLY A 469 -19.86 20.98 24.34
C GLY A 469 -20.40 19.90 23.38
N HIS A 470 -21.00 20.36 22.27
CA HIS A 470 -21.38 19.46 21.18
C HIS A 470 -20.16 18.79 20.56
N VAL A 471 -20.24 17.49 20.26
CA VAL A 471 -19.19 16.76 19.52
C VAL A 471 -19.53 16.79 18.02
N ALA A 472 -18.75 17.56 17.27
CA ALA A 472 -18.94 17.73 15.83
C ALA A 472 -18.58 16.45 15.05
N GLY A 473 -19.32 16.12 13.99
CA GLY A 473 -19.01 14.98 13.10
C GLY A 473 -17.74 15.19 12.27
N SER A 474 -17.26 14.14 11.59
CA SER A 474 -16.00 14.15 10.83
C SER A 474 -16.08 14.88 9.47
N SER A 475 -17.30 15.22 8.97
CA SER A 475 -17.47 15.87 7.67
C SER A 475 -17.12 17.36 7.71
N ILE A 476 -16.73 17.94 6.56
CA ILE A 476 -16.46 19.39 6.43
C ILE A 476 -17.67 20.22 6.90
N LYS A 477 -18.89 19.79 6.58
CA LYS A 477 -20.11 20.50 7.01
C LYS A 477 -20.22 20.50 8.54
N ALA A 478 -20.05 19.35 9.18
CA ALA A 478 -20.11 19.20 10.63
C ALA A 478 -18.97 19.98 11.33
N GLN A 479 -17.79 20.04 10.73
CA GLN A 479 -16.65 20.76 11.30
C GLN A 479 -16.80 22.31 11.25
N ARG A 480 -17.77 22.85 10.51
CA ARG A 480 -18.14 24.28 10.59
C ARG A 480 -18.83 24.62 11.91
N GLU A 481 -19.48 23.64 12.53
CA GLU A 481 -20.18 23.76 13.82
C GLU A 481 -19.29 23.29 14.99
N ASN A 482 -18.02 22.98 14.74
CA ASN A 482 -17.09 22.56 15.79
C ASN A 482 -16.82 23.70 16.77
N PRO A 483 -17.19 23.53 18.06
CA PRO A 483 -17.07 24.60 19.06
C PRO A 483 -15.63 24.94 19.43
N GLU A 484 -14.70 23.99 19.19
CA GLU A 484 -13.29 24.13 19.61
C GLU A 484 -12.38 24.69 18.53
N MET A 485 -12.79 24.55 17.26
CA MET A 485 -11.95 24.91 16.13
C MET A 485 -12.77 25.45 14.95
N SER A 486 -12.33 26.57 14.38
CA SER A 486 -12.85 27.08 13.11
C SER A 486 -11.95 26.62 11.96
N VAL A 487 -12.32 25.53 11.31
CA VAL A 487 -11.54 24.99 10.16
C VAL A 487 -12.02 25.66 8.88
N ARG A 488 -11.13 26.41 8.21
CA ARG A 488 -11.45 27.12 6.96
C ARG A 488 -10.78 26.49 5.73
N ASN A 489 -9.61 25.90 5.88
CA ASN A 489 -8.84 25.36 4.75
C ASN A 489 -8.20 24.01 5.10
N THR A 490 -8.22 23.07 4.16
CA THR A 490 -7.50 21.81 4.23
C THR A 490 -6.09 21.95 3.64
N ASP A 491 -5.16 21.10 4.06
CA ASP A 491 -3.79 21.06 3.55
C ASP A 491 -3.78 20.75 2.05
N VAL A 492 -3.04 21.56 1.27
CA VAL A 492 -2.96 21.43 -0.20
C VAL A 492 -2.35 20.09 -0.61
N VAL A 493 -1.39 19.56 0.16
CA VAL A 493 -0.72 18.28 -0.13
C VAL A 493 -1.73 17.12 0.03
N LEU A 494 -2.52 17.14 1.12
CA LEU A 494 -3.56 16.13 1.36
C LEU A 494 -4.68 16.21 0.33
N LYS A 495 -5.08 17.42 -0.07
CA LYS A 495 -6.05 17.61 -1.15
C LYS A 495 -5.55 17.04 -2.47
N GLY A 496 -4.29 17.30 -2.82
CA GLY A 496 -3.64 16.70 -3.99
C GLY A 496 -3.56 15.17 -3.93
N ALA A 497 -3.23 14.62 -2.75
CA ALA A 497 -3.20 13.16 -2.53
C ALA A 497 -4.60 12.54 -2.70
N LYS A 498 -5.66 13.18 -2.17
CA LYS A 498 -7.06 12.79 -2.34
C LYS A 498 -7.43 12.72 -3.82
N GLN A 499 -7.23 13.80 -4.55
CA GLN A 499 -7.55 13.89 -5.98
C GLN A 499 -6.78 12.86 -6.81
N LYS A 500 -5.49 12.67 -6.52
CA LYS A 500 -4.66 11.65 -7.21
C LYS A 500 -5.20 10.25 -6.95
N MET A 501 -5.60 9.95 -5.71
CA MET A 501 -6.14 8.66 -5.31
C MET A 501 -7.48 8.38 -6.01
N GLU A 502 -8.41 9.34 -6.01
CA GLU A 502 -9.70 9.25 -6.70
C GLU A 502 -9.50 9.04 -8.21
N LYS A 503 -8.65 9.86 -8.84
CA LYS A 503 -8.35 9.79 -10.27
C LYS A 503 -7.77 8.43 -10.66
N VAL A 504 -6.69 7.99 -10.00
CA VAL A 504 -6.01 6.73 -10.34
C VAL A 504 -6.92 5.52 -10.10
N THR A 505 -7.68 5.52 -9.00
CA THR A 505 -8.64 4.44 -8.71
C THR A 505 -9.71 4.35 -9.80
N GLN A 506 -10.25 5.48 -10.23
CA GLN A 506 -11.26 5.53 -11.28
C GLN A 506 -10.71 5.10 -12.65
N GLU A 507 -9.51 5.58 -13.03
CA GLU A 507 -8.84 5.19 -14.27
C GLU A 507 -8.59 3.68 -14.32
N LEU A 508 -8.12 3.09 -13.22
CA LEU A 508 -7.87 1.66 -13.16
C LEU A 508 -9.16 0.83 -13.18
N LEU A 509 -10.25 1.28 -12.57
CA LEU A 509 -11.55 0.61 -12.66
C LEU A 509 -12.06 0.55 -14.12
N VAL A 510 -11.89 1.64 -14.86
CA VAL A 510 -12.23 1.69 -16.29
C VAL A 510 -11.30 0.78 -17.11
N GLU A 511 -9.99 0.87 -16.91
CA GLU A 511 -8.99 0.05 -17.61
C GLU A 511 -9.21 -1.45 -17.39
N LEU A 512 -9.59 -1.85 -16.17
CA LEU A 512 -9.88 -3.24 -15.82
C LEU A 512 -11.26 -3.72 -16.30
N GLY A 513 -12.11 -2.81 -16.80
CA GLY A 513 -13.48 -3.12 -17.21
C GLY A 513 -14.40 -3.44 -16.02
N TRP A 514 -14.11 -2.86 -14.86
CA TRP A 514 -14.89 -3.09 -13.63
C TRP A 514 -15.83 -1.95 -13.27
N ALA A 515 -15.75 -0.81 -13.96
CA ALA A 515 -16.58 0.38 -13.73
C ALA A 515 -18.08 0.15 -13.92
N SER A 516 -18.49 -0.71 -14.88
CA SER A 516 -19.91 -1.00 -15.15
C SER A 516 -20.56 -1.89 -14.08
N LYS A 517 -19.80 -2.79 -13.45
CA LYS A 517 -20.32 -3.69 -12.41
C LYS A 517 -20.57 -3.00 -11.06
N GLU A 518 -19.96 -1.85 -10.80
CA GLU A 518 -20.21 -1.08 -9.58
C GLU A 518 -21.49 -0.24 -9.69
N ARG A 519 -21.89 0.22 -10.89
CA ARG A 519 -23.19 0.85 -11.10
C ARG A 519 -24.35 -0.09 -10.83
N GLU A 520 -24.26 -1.34 -11.29
CA GLU A 520 -25.29 -2.36 -11.03
C GLU A 520 -25.38 -2.77 -9.54
N ARG A 521 -24.29 -2.67 -8.78
CA ARG A 521 -24.28 -2.98 -7.34
C ARG A 521 -24.80 -1.84 -6.46
N GLY A 522 -24.61 -0.59 -6.88
CA GLY A 522 -25.12 0.60 -6.19
C GLY A 522 -26.61 0.83 -6.39
N GLU A 523 -27.20 0.23 -7.43
CA GLU A 523 -28.63 0.38 -7.79
C GLU A 523 -29.55 -0.63 -7.09
N VAL A 524 -29.01 -1.70 -6.51
CA VAL A 524 -29.78 -2.77 -5.83
C VAL A 524 -30.14 -2.41 -4.38
N ASP A 525 -29.52 -1.39 -3.78
CA ASP A 525 -29.77 -1.03 -2.36
C ASP A 525 -30.76 0.15 -2.18
N HIS A 526 -31.35 0.69 -3.25
CA HIS A 526 -32.41 1.71 -3.18
C HIS A 526 -33.49 1.51 -4.26
N GLY A 527 -34.10 0.35 -4.29
CA GLY A 527 -35.18 0.03 -5.23
C GLY A 527 -36.47 -0.34 -4.53
N GLY A 528 -37.21 0.63 -4.06
CA GLY A 528 -38.67 0.52 -3.81
C GLY A 528 -39.42 1.33 -4.83
N SER A 529 -39.94 0.63 -5.85
CA SER A 529 -41.14 0.91 -6.65
C SER A 529 -41.55 2.36 -6.94
N VAL A 530 -41.60 2.75 -8.22
CA VAL A 530 -42.88 3.00 -9.00
C VAL A 530 -42.52 3.29 -10.45
N GLN A 531 -43.17 2.53 -11.37
CA GLN A 531 -43.21 2.78 -12.81
C GLN A 531 -44.00 4.06 -13.12
N THR A 532 -43.52 4.89 -14.05
CA THR A 532 -44.33 5.45 -15.15
C THR A 532 -43.42 5.93 -16.29
N LYS A 533 -43.88 5.62 -17.48
CA LYS A 533 -43.39 6.00 -18.82
C LYS A 533 -43.57 7.50 -19.08
N ASP A 534 -42.69 8.12 -19.77
CA ASP A 534 -42.75 8.72 -21.10
C ASP A 534 -41.74 9.85 -21.29
N GLY A 535 -40.97 9.81 -22.29
CA GLY A 535 -40.70 10.57 -23.48
C GLY A 535 -40.37 12.08 -23.32
N GLY A 536 -39.20 12.47 -23.88
CA GLY A 536 -38.93 13.85 -24.23
C GLY A 536 -37.49 14.29 -24.15
N SER A 537 -36.88 14.40 -25.28
CA SER A 537 -35.63 15.07 -25.62
C SER A 537 -35.56 16.53 -25.17
N GLY A 538 -34.31 17.03 -24.90
CA GLY A 538 -34.06 18.46 -25.08
C GLY A 538 -33.12 19.07 -24.04
N GLU A 539 -31.90 19.27 -24.45
CA GLU A 539 -31.10 20.51 -24.42
C GLU A 539 -30.58 21.09 -23.10
N ASP A 540 -29.31 21.37 -23.18
CA ASP A 540 -28.43 22.17 -22.35
C ASP A 540 -29.03 23.46 -21.78
N CYS A 541 -28.64 23.81 -20.54
CA CYS A 541 -28.33 25.18 -20.17
C CYS A 541 -27.44 25.21 -18.92
N ASP A 542 -26.23 25.76 -19.09
CA ASP A 542 -25.43 26.42 -18.09
C ASP A 542 -26.20 27.64 -17.55
N ASP A 543 -25.97 27.98 -16.30
CA ASP A 543 -25.62 29.28 -15.77
C ASP A 543 -26.12 29.50 -14.33
N GLU A 544 -25.23 30.15 -13.60
CA GLU A 544 -25.35 30.69 -12.25
C GLU A 544 -26.52 31.67 -12.13
N ASP A 545 -26.90 31.84 -10.87
CA ASP A 545 -27.54 32.99 -10.22
C ASP A 545 -28.95 32.78 -9.68
N GLY A 546 -29.01 33.19 -8.43
CA GLY A 546 -30.06 33.23 -7.47
C GLY A 546 -31.45 33.63 -7.92
N CYS A 547 -32.43 33.10 -7.16
CA CYS A 547 -33.67 33.81 -6.89
C CYS A 547 -34.26 33.36 -5.56
N GLU A 548 -34.28 34.26 -4.62
CA GLU A 548 -35.25 34.30 -3.54
C GLU A 548 -36.62 34.64 -4.10
N THR A 549 -37.64 33.94 -3.68
CA THR A 549 -38.97 34.56 -3.56
C THR A 549 -39.81 33.89 -2.47
N SER A 550 -40.23 34.76 -1.62
CA SER A 550 -41.22 34.69 -0.57
C SER A 550 -42.66 34.37 -1.05
N GLY A 551 -43.44 33.86 -0.12
CA GLY A 551 -44.87 34.19 -0.02
C GLY A 551 -45.78 32.98 -0.16
N GLN A 552 -46.46 32.63 0.83
CA GLN A 552 -47.67 33.10 1.44
C GLN A 552 -48.69 32.01 1.66
N GLU A 553 -49.25 32.02 2.80
CA GLU A 553 -50.32 31.28 3.47
C GLU A 553 -51.61 31.03 2.67
N SER A 554 -52.27 29.97 3.07
CA SER A 554 -53.66 29.84 3.55
C SER A 554 -54.10 28.41 3.37
N GLY A 555 -54.66 27.69 4.28
CA GLY A 555 -55.80 27.92 5.16
C GLY A 555 -56.78 26.79 4.92
N ASP A 556 -57.30 26.24 6.06
CA ASP A 556 -58.58 25.55 6.25
C ASP A 556 -58.67 24.03 5.98
N GLU A 557 -58.76 23.30 7.06
CA GLU A 557 -59.86 22.86 7.94
C GLU A 557 -60.65 21.57 7.53
N ILE A 558 -60.86 20.73 8.59
CA ILE A 558 -62.04 19.84 8.87
C ILE A 558 -61.98 18.43 8.26
N SER A 559 -62.02 17.37 8.97
CA SER A 559 -62.82 16.84 10.06
C SER A 559 -62.79 15.29 10.10
N SER A 560 -62.65 14.83 11.32
CA SER A 560 -63.32 13.66 11.93
C SER A 560 -63.33 12.25 11.32
N GLY A 561 -62.92 11.30 12.16
CA GLY A 561 -63.80 10.16 12.37
C GLY A 561 -63.14 8.80 12.59
N HIS A 562 -63.15 8.38 13.87
CA HIS A 562 -63.34 7.00 14.37
C HIS A 562 -62.23 5.95 14.28
N SER A 563 -61.73 5.60 15.48
CA SER A 563 -61.22 4.28 15.83
C SER A 563 -62.28 3.19 15.77
N PRO A 564 -61.95 1.90 15.71
CA PRO A 564 -61.78 1.18 16.96
C PRO A 564 -60.62 0.14 17.05
N GLU A 565 -60.28 -0.11 18.29
CA GLU A 565 -59.49 -1.17 18.89
C GLU A 565 -59.48 -2.53 18.22
N THR A 566 -58.33 -3.21 18.22
CA THR A 566 -58.14 -4.54 18.86
C THR A 566 -56.66 -4.98 18.91
N LYS A 567 -56.25 -5.25 20.14
CA LYS A 567 -55.41 -6.34 20.68
C LYS A 567 -54.03 -6.69 20.11
N ASP A 568 -53.08 -6.48 20.99
CA ASP A 568 -51.96 -7.32 21.44
C ASP A 568 -51.57 -8.53 20.58
N LEU A 569 -50.32 -8.50 20.08
CA LEU A 569 -49.41 -9.64 20.23
C LEU A 569 -47.95 -9.12 20.03
N GLY A 570 -47.11 -9.39 21.01
CA GLY A 570 -45.75 -8.88 21.18
C GLY A 570 -44.79 -9.22 20.04
N ALA A 571 -44.01 -8.24 19.64
CA ALA A 571 -42.78 -8.42 18.88
C ALA A 571 -41.55 -8.19 19.80
N PRO A 572 -40.51 -9.00 19.66
CA PRO A 572 -39.32 -8.88 20.50
C PRO A 572 -38.48 -7.66 20.09
N PRO A 573 -37.67 -7.11 20.99
CA PRO A 573 -36.90 -5.89 20.73
C PRO A 573 -35.79 -6.13 19.70
N TYR A 574 -35.68 -5.24 18.74
CA TYR A 574 -34.57 -5.18 17.80
C TYR A 574 -33.28 -4.88 18.57
N LEU A 575 -32.40 -5.87 18.61
CA LEU A 575 -31.00 -5.69 18.95
C LEU A 575 -30.31 -4.94 17.80
N HIS A 576 -29.88 -3.71 18.07
CA HIS A 576 -28.91 -3.03 17.22
C HIS A 576 -27.61 -3.86 17.24
N PRO A 577 -26.98 -4.10 16.07
CA PRO A 577 -25.64 -4.71 16.07
C PRO A 577 -24.65 -3.69 16.64
N VAL A 578 -24.08 -4.05 17.78
CA VAL A 578 -22.90 -3.39 18.35
C VAL A 578 -21.75 -3.61 17.38
N PRO A 579 -21.02 -2.56 16.95
CA PRO A 579 -19.81 -2.76 16.14
C PRO A 579 -18.79 -3.56 16.95
N PRO A 580 -18.04 -4.48 16.32
CA PRO A 580 -17.03 -5.25 17.03
C PRO A 580 -15.96 -4.29 17.55
N HIS A 581 -15.74 -4.33 18.87
CA HIS A 581 -14.64 -3.67 19.54
C HIS A 581 -13.34 -4.06 18.84
N LEU A 582 -12.62 -3.07 18.30
CA LEU A 582 -11.25 -3.23 17.84
C LEU A 582 -10.42 -3.62 19.06
N HIS A 583 -9.97 -4.86 19.09
CA HIS A 583 -9.02 -5.34 20.10
C HIS A 583 -7.75 -4.50 19.99
N SER A 584 -7.24 -4.12 21.14
CA SER A 584 -5.92 -3.52 21.33
C SER A 584 -4.86 -4.20 20.45
N PRO A 585 -3.84 -3.46 19.94
CA PRO A 585 -2.80 -4.06 19.11
C PRO A 585 -2.18 -5.25 19.84
N PRO A 586 -1.95 -6.39 19.16
CA PRO A 586 -1.33 -7.54 19.78
C PRO A 586 0.07 -7.13 20.25
N GLN A 587 0.29 -7.23 21.57
CA GLN A 587 1.62 -7.19 22.12
C GLN A 587 2.43 -8.30 21.45
N VAL A 588 3.54 -7.92 20.82
CA VAL A 588 4.51 -8.85 20.27
C VAL A 588 5.12 -9.61 21.44
N VAL A 589 4.56 -10.78 21.74
CA VAL A 589 5.22 -11.77 22.58
C VAL A 589 6.36 -12.34 21.73
N VAL A 590 7.54 -11.85 21.94
CA VAL A 590 8.78 -12.50 21.49
C VAL A 590 8.86 -13.82 22.24
N ARG A 591 8.46 -14.90 21.58
CA ARG A 591 8.67 -16.26 22.04
C ARG A 591 10.13 -16.60 21.77
N ASP A 592 11.01 -16.32 22.74
CA ASP A 592 12.31 -16.94 22.82
C ASP A 592 12.13 -18.43 23.04
N SER A 593 12.44 -19.21 22.02
CA SER A 593 12.61 -20.65 22.16
C SER A 593 13.98 -20.90 22.81
N ALA A 594 14.03 -20.78 24.12
CA ALA A 594 15.17 -21.23 24.89
C ALA A 594 15.10 -22.74 25.03
N HIS A 595 15.94 -23.46 24.31
CA HIS A 595 16.29 -24.83 24.64
C HIS A 595 17.01 -24.85 25.99
N LEU A 596 16.43 -25.59 26.92
CA LEU A 596 17.07 -26.00 28.17
C LEU A 596 18.41 -26.69 27.85
N LEU A 597 19.51 -26.09 28.29
CA LEU A 597 20.75 -26.78 28.61
C LEU A 597 21.19 -26.36 30.01
N THR A 598 21.37 -27.39 30.80
CA THR A 598 21.72 -27.48 32.20
C THR A 598 22.93 -26.63 32.64
N SER A 599 22.72 -26.06 33.79
CA SER A 599 23.62 -25.47 34.80
C SER A 599 25.11 -25.81 34.79
N GLY A 600 25.94 -24.74 34.82
CA GLY A 600 27.29 -24.77 35.31
C GLY A 600 27.73 -23.35 35.69
N PRO A 601 28.47 -23.13 36.81
CA PRO A 601 28.69 -21.83 37.43
C PRO A 601 29.87 -21.09 36.80
N LEU A 602 29.64 -20.18 35.86
CA LEU A 602 30.69 -19.33 35.26
C LEU A 602 30.29 -17.84 35.16
N THR A 603 29.23 -17.39 35.84
CA THR A 603 28.79 -16.00 35.79
C THR A 603 29.43 -15.06 36.81
N SER A 604 30.30 -15.56 37.73
CA SER A 604 31.00 -14.71 38.73
C SER A 604 32.33 -14.15 38.28
N VAL A 605 32.91 -14.57 37.16
CA VAL A 605 34.24 -14.13 36.75
C VAL A 605 34.19 -12.94 35.79
N VAL A 606 33.09 -12.75 35.06
CA VAL A 606 32.99 -11.65 34.07
C VAL A 606 32.66 -10.30 34.72
N LEU A 607 32.01 -10.30 35.90
CA LEU A 607 31.71 -9.04 36.60
C LEU A 607 32.92 -8.45 37.35
N LEU A 608 33.97 -9.24 37.62
CA LEU A 608 35.18 -8.77 38.30
C LEU A 608 36.22 -8.18 37.34
N LEU A 609 36.14 -8.42 36.04
CA LEU A 609 37.07 -7.89 35.03
C LEU A 609 36.63 -6.54 34.44
N LEU A 610 35.45 -6.04 34.74
CA LEU A 610 34.99 -4.72 34.33
C LEU A 610 35.21 -3.62 35.36
N LEU A 611 35.76 -3.95 36.54
CA LEU A 611 36.06 -2.97 37.61
C LEU A 611 37.55 -2.65 37.76
N LEU A 612 38.42 -3.24 36.95
CA LEU A 612 39.87 -2.95 36.96
C LEU A 612 40.33 -2.45 35.59
N GLY A 613 39.95 -1.24 35.23
CA GLY A 613 40.55 -0.51 34.12
C GLY A 613 41.92 0.02 34.48
N PRO A 614 42.95 -0.06 33.63
CA PRO A 614 44.29 0.42 33.96
C PRO A 614 44.38 1.94 33.84
N TRP A 615 44.77 2.56 34.92
CA TRP A 615 45.38 3.89 34.92
C TRP A 615 46.79 3.79 34.31
N ALA A 616 47.07 4.55 33.27
CA ALA A 616 48.43 4.94 32.89
C ALA A 616 48.40 6.35 32.27
N PRO A 617 49.34 7.21 32.64
CA PRO A 617 49.38 8.62 32.30
C PRO A 617 50.19 8.85 31.01
N ARG A 618 49.70 9.74 30.14
CA ARG A 618 50.47 10.81 29.50
C ARG A 618 49.56 11.63 28.57
#